data_e18dd9af0d6d4fed688cdac334c64d19
#
_entry.id   e18dd9af0d6d4fed688cdac334c64d19
#
_cell.length_a   1.000
_cell.length_b   1.000
_cell.length_c   1.000
_cell.angle_alpha   90.00
_cell.angle_beta   90.00
_cell.angle_gamma   90.00
#
_symmetry.space_group_name_H-M   'P 1'
#
loop_
_entity.id
_entity.type
_entity.pdbx_description
1 polymer ?
#
loop_
_entity_poly.entity_id
_entity_poly.type
_entity_poly.pdbx_seq_one_letter_code
_entity_poly.pdbx_strand_id
1 'polypeptide(L)'
;LGGINRSVLNEQSEQQINWQDEIEQISRPLLSTLKELTAKPRQIDSLSRDIERLREQNKVIDKALESIYSLKNQTLPVIAVNPVDQLLLEWQQRKEDTQRKLSISQLKLDSLVTEGETWQDSTGELVSSFFHGRGLTLLLAIIVGLFIWMLSKGLIHLYWRWLYQAKHDVGITRAPLLYYSYRLTTAIIIVFAILMVFYIRGDVLLLTLSLIALAGGALTLRQTLPRYAAEIRLLLGVGPVREDERIIIEGVPFTVDSLSIFTILRNPLLEGFIRMPLHEMNEMISRPAPNEIWFPCQKGDYVLLANGNLAKVIRQTIELIEVAVLDSIMQIRTRDFIEQGVRNLTQEGFGIACAFGVDYQHQAISLTMVPERLKSGIIDYFERAELKEQIKDLLVEFNSAGSSSLDYRIYLIMKGEAANAYYRVQRMVQQACVETCNREGWVIPFTQVTLHSADVSNKPENPIP
;
A
#
# COMPACT_ATOMS: atom_id res chain seq x y z
N LEU A 1 -45.08 -40.61 -30.76
CA LEU A 1 -45.82 -40.44 -32.01
C LEU A 1 -46.31 -39.00 -32.06
N GLY A 2 -45.64 -38.08 -32.63
CA GLY A 2 -46.05 -36.68 -32.79
C GLY A 2 -44.87 -35.87 -33.23
N GLY A 3 -44.67 -35.83 -34.58
CA GLY A 3 -43.60 -35.03 -35.19
C GLY A 3 -43.86 -33.55 -34.96
N ILE A 4 -43.03 -32.93 -34.20
CA ILE A 4 -42.94 -31.48 -34.09
C ILE A 4 -42.26 -30.99 -35.37
N ASN A 5 -43.07 -30.26 -36.14
CA ASN A 5 -42.72 -29.72 -37.43
C ASN A 5 -41.50 -28.76 -37.31
N ARG A 6 -40.39 -29.15 -37.87
CA ARG A 6 -39.11 -28.42 -37.86
C ARG A 6 -39.15 -27.09 -38.65
N SER A 7 -40.26 -26.81 -39.31
CA SER A 7 -40.40 -25.60 -40.14
C SER A 7 -40.76 -24.32 -39.37
N VAL A 8 -41.14 -24.40 -38.09
CA VAL A 8 -41.53 -23.22 -37.29
C VAL A 8 -40.33 -22.60 -36.52
N LEU A 9 -39.21 -23.29 -36.52
CA LEU A 9 -37.97 -22.80 -35.81
C LEU A 9 -36.93 -22.17 -36.76
N ASN A 10 -37.24 -22.05 -38.06
CA ASN A 10 -36.28 -21.56 -39.03
C ASN A 10 -36.64 -20.20 -39.68
N GLU A 11 -37.53 -19.43 -39.07
CA GLU A 11 -37.88 -18.06 -39.50
C GLU A 11 -37.59 -17.00 -38.44
N GLN A 12 -36.63 -17.26 -37.55
CA GLN A 12 -35.87 -16.16 -36.95
C GLN A 12 -34.57 -16.07 -37.75
N SER A 13 -34.68 -15.33 -38.87
CA SER A 13 -33.48 -14.81 -39.55
C SER A 13 -32.56 -14.23 -38.49
N GLU A 14 -31.39 -14.86 -38.36
CA GLU A 14 -30.22 -14.20 -37.80
C GLU A 14 -30.02 -12.89 -38.59
N GLN A 15 -30.63 -11.81 -38.15
CA GLN A 15 -30.10 -10.49 -38.40
C GLN A 15 -28.76 -10.47 -37.70
N GLN A 16 -27.72 -10.92 -38.40
CA GLN A 16 -26.38 -10.56 -38.07
C GLN A 16 -26.35 -9.04 -37.98
N ILE A 17 -26.38 -8.54 -36.76
CA ILE A 17 -26.20 -7.12 -36.48
C ILE A 17 -24.79 -6.82 -36.98
N ASN A 18 -24.75 -6.23 -38.20
CA ASN A 18 -23.49 -5.84 -38.79
C ASN A 18 -23.06 -4.53 -38.14
N TRP A 19 -22.33 -4.66 -37.01
CA TRP A 19 -21.83 -3.53 -36.24
C TRP A 19 -21.06 -2.51 -37.08
N GLN A 20 -20.51 -2.95 -38.22
CA GLN A 20 -19.82 -2.07 -39.15
C GLN A 20 -20.80 -1.13 -39.86
N ASP A 21 -21.96 -1.61 -40.31
CA ASP A 21 -22.94 -0.80 -40.98
C ASP A 21 -23.64 0.16 -40.02
N GLU A 22 -23.88 -0.26 -38.77
CA GLU A 22 -24.45 0.63 -37.73
C GLU A 22 -23.45 1.72 -37.30
N ILE A 23 -22.19 1.37 -37.12
CA ILE A 23 -21.14 2.36 -36.84
C ILE A 23 -20.96 3.32 -38.00
N GLU A 24 -21.07 2.84 -39.24
CA GLU A 24 -20.96 3.67 -40.44
C GLU A 24 -22.16 4.61 -40.59
N GLN A 25 -23.39 4.16 -40.28
CA GLN A 25 -24.60 5.01 -40.26
C GLN A 25 -24.56 6.09 -39.18
N ILE A 26 -23.93 5.83 -38.04
CA ILE A 26 -23.78 6.80 -36.93
C ILE A 26 -22.62 7.75 -37.18
N SER A 27 -21.51 7.24 -37.76
CA SER A 27 -20.29 8.04 -37.99
C SER A 27 -20.34 8.89 -39.25
N ARG A 28 -21.05 8.46 -40.33
CA ARG A 28 -21.18 9.23 -41.56
C ARG A 28 -21.70 10.67 -41.37
N PRO A 29 -22.78 10.93 -40.63
CA PRO A 29 -23.23 12.32 -40.43
C PRO A 29 -22.27 13.14 -39.60
N LEU A 30 -21.56 12.54 -38.62
CA LEU A 30 -20.53 13.22 -37.82
C LEU A 30 -19.26 13.54 -38.63
N LEU A 31 -18.82 12.62 -39.47
CA LEU A 31 -17.67 12.81 -40.35
C LEU A 31 -17.96 13.79 -41.46
N SER A 32 -19.18 13.80 -42.02
CA SER A 32 -19.59 14.77 -43.07
C SER A 32 -19.65 16.19 -42.50
N THR A 33 -20.24 16.38 -41.31
CA THR A 33 -20.27 17.70 -40.64
C THR A 33 -18.88 18.20 -40.23
N LEU A 34 -18.00 17.31 -39.72
CA LEU A 34 -16.59 17.66 -39.43
C LEU A 34 -15.80 18.00 -40.70
N LYS A 35 -16.05 17.30 -41.80
CA LYS A 35 -15.42 17.58 -43.09
C LYS A 35 -15.89 18.90 -43.67
N GLU A 36 -17.17 19.23 -43.60
CA GLU A 36 -17.73 20.53 -44.00
C GLU A 36 -17.22 21.67 -43.13
N LEU A 37 -17.16 21.50 -41.81
CA LEU A 37 -16.62 22.48 -40.88
C LEU A 37 -15.14 22.82 -41.13
N THR A 38 -14.36 21.91 -41.65
CA THR A 38 -12.92 22.13 -41.94
C THR A 38 -12.66 22.52 -43.39
N ALA A 39 -13.56 22.21 -44.36
CA ALA A 39 -13.36 22.50 -45.77
C ALA A 39 -13.64 23.97 -46.09
N LYS A 40 -14.71 24.57 -45.54
CA LYS A 40 -15.09 25.98 -45.77
C LYS A 40 -14.01 26.99 -45.38
N PRO A 41 -13.42 26.98 -44.18
CA PRO A 41 -12.34 27.89 -43.82
C PRO A 41 -11.13 27.81 -44.73
N ARG A 42 -10.77 26.61 -45.20
CA ARG A 42 -9.66 26.42 -46.14
C ARG A 42 -9.95 26.99 -47.53
N GLN A 43 -11.20 26.87 -47.99
CA GLN A 43 -11.63 27.47 -49.26
C GLN A 43 -11.63 29.01 -49.20
N ILE A 44 -12.10 29.60 -48.12
CA ILE A 44 -12.07 31.07 -47.88
C ILE A 44 -10.64 31.58 -47.88
N ASP A 45 -9.73 30.87 -47.17
CA ASP A 45 -8.31 31.25 -47.08
C ASP A 45 -7.58 31.12 -48.44
N SER A 46 -7.90 30.08 -49.23
CA SER A 46 -7.34 29.91 -50.59
C SER A 46 -7.85 30.97 -51.54
N LEU A 47 -9.16 31.30 -51.54
CA LEU A 47 -9.75 32.35 -52.38
C LEU A 47 -9.24 33.73 -51.97
N SER A 48 -9.03 34.01 -50.71
CA SER A 48 -8.46 35.29 -50.25
C SER A 48 -7.03 35.46 -50.77
N ARG A 49 -6.20 34.44 -50.77
CA ARG A 49 -4.84 34.47 -51.36
C ARG A 49 -4.86 34.64 -52.88
N ASP A 50 -5.78 34.01 -53.55
CA ASP A 50 -5.93 34.14 -55.00
C ASP A 50 -6.39 35.56 -55.37
N ILE A 51 -7.29 36.18 -54.63
CA ILE A 51 -7.70 37.55 -54.83
C ILE A 51 -6.52 38.52 -54.63
N GLU A 52 -5.71 38.33 -53.59
CA GLU A 52 -4.56 39.18 -53.33
C GLU A 52 -3.52 39.04 -54.48
N ARG A 53 -3.26 37.84 -54.94
CA ARG A 53 -2.38 37.57 -56.08
C ARG A 53 -2.89 38.21 -57.37
N LEU A 54 -4.20 38.13 -57.66
CA LEU A 54 -4.80 38.77 -58.84
C LEU A 54 -4.77 40.28 -58.73
N ARG A 55 -4.94 40.87 -57.54
CA ARG A 55 -4.76 42.32 -57.32
C ARG A 55 -3.37 42.80 -57.55
N GLU A 56 -2.37 42.05 -57.12
CA GLU A 56 -0.96 42.35 -57.41
C GLU A 56 -0.63 42.24 -58.88
N GLN A 57 -1.14 41.20 -59.55
CA GLN A 57 -1.01 41.06 -61.03
C GLN A 57 -1.64 42.24 -61.75
N ASN A 58 -2.84 42.66 -61.34
CA ASN A 58 -3.52 43.81 -61.97
C ASN A 58 -2.71 45.13 -61.80
N LYS A 59 -2.08 45.34 -60.60
CA LYS A 59 -1.17 46.51 -60.40
C LYS A 59 0.05 46.45 -61.32
N VAL A 60 0.62 45.27 -61.56
CA VAL A 60 1.76 45.12 -62.49
C VAL A 60 1.32 45.40 -63.92
N ILE A 61 0.14 44.89 -64.33
CA ILE A 61 -0.44 45.14 -65.66
C ILE A 61 -0.75 46.64 -65.86
N ASP A 62 -1.30 47.31 -64.85
CA ASP A 62 -1.55 48.77 -64.90
C ASP A 62 -0.27 49.56 -65.06
N LYS A 63 0.80 49.24 -64.34
CA LYS A 63 2.12 49.88 -64.51
C LYS A 63 2.72 49.61 -65.93
N ALA A 64 2.56 48.38 -66.42
CA ALA A 64 3.02 48.03 -67.77
C ALA A 64 2.26 48.84 -68.86
N LEU A 65 0.95 48.94 -68.71
CA LEU A 65 0.12 49.72 -69.62
C LEU A 65 0.47 51.21 -69.54
N GLU A 66 0.71 51.79 -68.36
CA GLU A 66 1.15 53.13 -68.13
C GLU A 66 2.50 53.42 -68.87
N SER A 67 3.45 52.47 -68.73
CA SER A 67 4.73 52.50 -69.42
C SER A 67 4.58 52.48 -70.97
N ILE A 68 3.69 51.59 -71.46
CA ILE A 68 3.41 51.47 -72.89
C ILE A 68 2.73 52.77 -73.42
N TYR A 69 1.78 53.38 -72.68
CA TYR A 69 1.17 54.65 -73.04
C TYR A 69 2.18 55.79 -73.07
N SER A 70 3.12 55.82 -72.14
CA SER A 70 4.19 56.84 -72.10
C SER A 70 5.13 56.69 -73.29
N LEU A 71 5.44 55.46 -73.72
CA LEU A 71 6.22 55.19 -74.93
C LEU A 71 5.47 55.58 -76.18
N LYS A 72 4.16 55.32 -76.28
CA LYS A 72 3.34 55.74 -77.45
C LYS A 72 3.25 57.25 -77.60
N ASN A 73 3.29 58.06 -76.53
CA ASN A 73 3.24 59.49 -76.53
C ASN A 73 4.58 60.20 -76.89
N GLN A 74 5.67 59.38 -76.95
CA GLN A 74 6.95 59.87 -77.44
C GLN A 74 6.94 59.77 -78.99
N THR A 75 7.59 60.66 -79.71
CA THR A 75 7.71 60.64 -81.19
C THR A 75 8.46 59.40 -81.65
N LEU A 76 7.72 58.31 -81.92
CA LEU A 76 8.26 57.06 -82.43
C LEU A 76 8.44 57.10 -83.94
N PRO A 77 9.48 56.47 -84.50
CA PRO A 77 9.64 56.26 -85.97
C PRO A 77 8.51 55.38 -86.45
N VAL A 78 8.03 55.64 -87.69
CA VAL A 78 6.86 54.98 -88.32
C VAL A 78 6.90 53.43 -88.29
N ILE A 79 8.06 52.84 -88.22
CA ILE A 79 8.26 51.37 -88.13
C ILE A 79 7.95 50.77 -86.78
N ALA A 80 7.97 51.58 -85.67
CA ALA A 80 7.79 51.12 -84.30
C ALA A 80 6.32 51.30 -83.79
N VAL A 81 5.42 51.90 -84.52
CA VAL A 81 4.03 52.16 -84.14
C VAL A 81 3.18 50.90 -84.13
N ASN A 82 3.29 50.04 -85.13
CA ASN A 82 2.52 48.79 -85.26
C ASN A 82 2.83 47.72 -84.14
N PRO A 83 4.09 47.48 -83.74
CA PRO A 83 4.38 46.61 -82.65
C PRO A 83 3.96 47.12 -81.26
N VAL A 84 3.97 48.47 -81.05
CA VAL A 84 3.50 49.08 -79.80
C VAL A 84 1.98 48.96 -79.64
N ASP A 85 1.24 49.14 -80.76
CA ASP A 85 -0.22 48.98 -80.74
C ASP A 85 -0.64 47.50 -80.49
N GLN A 86 0.08 46.55 -81.09
CA GLN A 86 -0.14 45.11 -80.80
C GLN A 86 0.15 44.79 -79.35
N LEU A 87 1.23 45.27 -78.78
CA LEU A 87 1.57 45.09 -77.37
C LEU A 87 0.51 45.69 -76.43
N LEU A 88 0.02 46.84 -76.77
CA LEU A 88 -1.04 47.56 -76.01
C LEU A 88 -2.32 46.72 -76.00
N LEU A 89 -2.70 46.16 -77.15
CA LEU A 89 -3.90 45.32 -77.26
C LEU A 89 -3.76 44.01 -76.44
N GLU A 90 -2.55 43.39 -76.49
CA GLU A 90 -2.26 42.17 -75.69
C GLU A 90 -2.35 42.46 -74.17
N TRP A 91 -1.77 43.58 -73.69
CA TRP A 91 -1.81 43.93 -72.27
C TRP A 91 -3.21 44.38 -71.81
N GLN A 92 -4.03 45.00 -72.70
CA GLN A 92 -5.43 45.31 -72.43
C GLN A 92 -6.25 44.03 -72.30
N GLN A 93 -6.06 43.05 -73.17
CA GLN A 93 -6.72 41.75 -73.03
C GLN A 93 -6.31 41.05 -71.74
N ARG A 94 -5.06 41.09 -71.35
CA ARG A 94 -4.57 40.54 -70.10
C ARG A 94 -5.21 41.24 -68.88
N LYS A 95 -5.41 42.56 -68.94
CA LYS A 95 -6.11 43.33 -67.91
C LYS A 95 -7.55 42.86 -67.77
N GLU A 96 -8.27 42.78 -68.87
CA GLU A 96 -9.68 42.36 -68.86
C GLU A 96 -9.81 40.93 -68.31
N ASP A 97 -8.94 39.99 -68.70
CA ASP A 97 -8.95 38.60 -68.21
C ASP A 97 -8.64 38.55 -66.68
N THR A 98 -7.67 39.33 -66.24
CA THR A 98 -7.33 39.39 -64.79
C THR A 98 -8.44 40.03 -63.96
N GLN A 99 -9.08 41.10 -64.48
CA GLN A 99 -10.23 41.73 -63.82
C GLN A 99 -11.43 40.80 -63.77
N ARG A 100 -11.71 40.03 -64.84
CA ARG A 100 -12.77 39.04 -64.89
C ARG A 100 -12.55 37.92 -63.89
N LYS A 101 -11.31 37.40 -63.78
CA LYS A 101 -10.93 36.41 -62.75
C LYS A 101 -11.07 36.95 -61.33
N LEU A 102 -10.67 38.19 -61.13
CA LEU A 102 -10.77 38.84 -59.82
C LEU A 102 -12.22 39.02 -59.41
N SER A 103 -13.11 39.48 -60.32
CA SER A 103 -14.54 39.63 -60.02
C SER A 103 -15.23 38.31 -59.72
N ILE A 104 -14.89 37.22 -60.46
CA ILE A 104 -15.40 35.87 -60.22
C ILE A 104 -14.94 35.35 -58.85
N SER A 105 -13.67 35.55 -58.49
CA SER A 105 -13.14 35.14 -57.20
C SER A 105 -13.74 35.93 -56.02
N GLN A 106 -14.00 37.24 -56.22
CA GLN A 106 -14.69 38.08 -55.22
C GLN A 106 -16.14 37.64 -55.06
N LEU A 107 -16.89 37.37 -56.12
CA LEU A 107 -18.27 36.88 -56.04
C LEU A 107 -18.34 35.52 -55.34
N LYS A 108 -17.36 34.62 -55.57
CA LYS A 108 -17.28 33.34 -54.90
C LYS A 108 -16.97 33.51 -53.40
N LEU A 109 -16.07 34.43 -53.05
CA LEU A 109 -15.77 34.70 -51.65
C LEU A 109 -16.97 35.29 -50.93
N ASP A 110 -17.66 36.26 -51.57
CA ASP A 110 -18.83 36.93 -51.01
C ASP A 110 -20.02 35.94 -50.81
N SER A 111 -20.22 35.04 -51.77
CA SER A 111 -21.21 33.98 -51.60
C SER A 111 -20.88 33.03 -50.41
N LEU A 112 -19.62 32.67 -50.20
CA LEU A 112 -19.18 31.82 -49.08
C LEU A 112 -19.24 32.54 -47.72
N VAL A 113 -19.02 33.85 -47.70
CA VAL A 113 -19.13 34.70 -46.49
C VAL A 113 -20.59 34.92 -46.13
N THR A 114 -21.43 35.23 -47.11
CA THR A 114 -22.90 35.39 -46.89
C THR A 114 -23.56 34.10 -46.46
N GLU A 115 -23.13 32.94 -47.01
CA GLU A 115 -23.54 31.63 -46.47
C GLU A 115 -22.98 31.39 -45.06
N GLY A 116 -21.88 32.02 -44.64
CA GLY A 116 -21.31 31.99 -43.30
C GLY A 116 -22.12 32.77 -42.26
N GLU A 117 -22.72 33.91 -42.64
CA GLU A 117 -23.57 34.72 -41.77
C GLU A 117 -24.92 34.01 -41.51
N THR A 118 -25.50 33.34 -42.51
CA THR A 118 -26.60 32.42 -42.32
C THR A 118 -26.28 31.22 -41.44
N TRP A 119 -25.00 30.90 -41.29
CA TRP A 119 -24.51 29.83 -40.42
C TRP A 119 -24.47 30.20 -38.93
N GLN A 120 -24.22 31.45 -38.58
CA GLN A 120 -24.37 31.96 -37.19
C GLN A 120 -25.83 31.93 -36.74
N ASP A 121 -26.76 32.26 -37.62
CA ASP A 121 -28.20 32.11 -37.34
C ASP A 121 -28.64 30.65 -37.28
N SER A 122 -28.12 29.76 -38.15
CA SER A 122 -28.42 28.32 -38.11
C SER A 122 -27.73 27.60 -36.96
N THR A 123 -26.57 28.04 -36.48
CA THR A 123 -25.99 27.51 -35.22
C THR A 123 -26.76 27.97 -34.00
N GLY A 124 -27.30 29.20 -33.99
CA GLY A 124 -28.25 29.66 -32.99
C GLY A 124 -29.56 28.86 -32.99
N GLU A 125 -30.10 28.55 -34.16
CA GLU A 125 -31.29 27.67 -34.30
C GLU A 125 -30.94 26.21 -33.92
N LEU A 126 -29.80 25.64 -34.28
CA LEU A 126 -29.35 24.31 -33.85
C LEU A 126 -29.14 24.22 -32.35
N VAL A 127 -28.50 25.22 -31.75
CA VAL A 127 -28.33 25.30 -30.29
C VAL A 127 -29.70 25.46 -29.62
N SER A 128 -30.54 26.35 -30.13
CA SER A 128 -31.92 26.54 -29.63
C SER A 128 -32.76 25.27 -29.79
N SER A 129 -32.72 24.60 -30.93
CA SER A 129 -33.44 23.34 -31.17
C SER A 129 -32.90 22.18 -30.33
N PHE A 130 -31.57 22.15 -30.11
CA PHE A 130 -30.95 21.21 -29.17
C PHE A 130 -31.41 21.46 -27.74
N PHE A 131 -31.45 22.71 -27.28
CA PHE A 131 -31.94 23.05 -25.95
C PHE A 131 -33.46 22.82 -25.79
N HIS A 132 -34.26 23.07 -26.80
CA HIS A 132 -35.70 22.79 -26.75
C HIS A 132 -36.05 21.30 -26.86
N GLY A 133 -35.23 20.49 -27.54
CA GLY A 133 -35.41 19.05 -27.66
C GLY A 133 -34.66 18.27 -26.56
N ARG A 134 -33.36 18.09 -26.76
CA ARG A 134 -32.47 17.26 -25.91
C ARG A 134 -32.09 17.93 -24.59
N GLY A 135 -31.97 19.26 -24.57
CA GLY A 135 -31.72 20.01 -23.34
C GLY A 135 -32.86 19.90 -22.35
N LEU A 136 -34.11 19.89 -22.83
CA LEU A 136 -35.28 19.67 -21.99
C LEU A 136 -35.29 18.24 -21.41
N THR A 137 -34.87 17.24 -22.17
CA THR A 137 -34.73 15.84 -21.70
C THR A 137 -33.69 15.73 -20.62
N LEU A 138 -32.50 16.37 -20.78
CA LEU A 138 -31.46 16.43 -19.76
C LEU A 138 -31.93 17.15 -18.49
N LEU A 139 -32.62 18.28 -18.65
CA LEU A 139 -33.14 19.03 -17.51
C LEU A 139 -34.18 18.23 -16.74
N LEU A 140 -35.04 17.53 -17.42
CA LEU A 140 -36.07 16.65 -16.82
C LEU A 140 -35.41 15.47 -16.10
N ALA A 141 -34.38 14.85 -16.68
CA ALA A 141 -33.63 13.79 -16.06
C ALA A 141 -32.92 14.27 -14.76
N ILE A 142 -32.33 15.49 -14.78
CA ILE A 142 -31.72 16.11 -13.58
C ILE A 142 -32.79 16.37 -12.52
N ILE A 143 -33.96 16.91 -12.89
CA ILE A 143 -35.04 17.19 -11.94
C ILE A 143 -35.55 15.90 -11.32
N VAL A 144 -35.75 14.82 -12.08
CA VAL A 144 -36.14 13.51 -11.56
C VAL A 144 -35.08 12.94 -10.62
N GLY A 145 -33.80 13.02 -10.99
CA GLY A 145 -32.71 12.59 -10.14
C GLY A 145 -32.63 13.35 -8.81
N LEU A 146 -32.76 14.68 -8.87
CA LEU A 146 -32.80 15.55 -7.69
C LEU A 146 -34.04 15.26 -6.81
N PHE A 147 -35.18 15.03 -7.41
CA PHE A 147 -36.40 14.69 -6.68
C PHE A 147 -36.25 13.37 -5.92
N ILE A 148 -35.72 12.32 -6.57
CA ILE A 148 -35.48 11.04 -5.91
C ILE A 148 -34.45 11.20 -4.80
N TRP A 149 -33.39 11.96 -5.02
CA TRP A 149 -32.36 12.24 -4.01
C TRP A 149 -32.94 13.00 -2.79
N MET A 150 -33.77 14.02 -3.02
CA MET A 150 -34.42 14.78 -1.97
C MET A 150 -35.42 13.91 -1.20
N LEU A 151 -36.22 13.08 -1.90
CA LEU A 151 -37.13 12.14 -1.30
C LEU A 151 -36.38 11.11 -0.43
N SER A 152 -35.27 10.57 -0.93
CA SER A 152 -34.46 9.62 -0.18
C SER A 152 -33.86 10.25 1.08
N LYS A 153 -33.39 11.50 1.00
CA LYS A 153 -32.93 12.23 2.21
C LYS A 153 -34.06 12.46 3.21
N GLY A 154 -35.25 12.79 2.73
CA GLY A 154 -36.44 12.93 3.58
C GLY A 154 -36.80 11.62 4.30
N LEU A 155 -36.81 10.51 3.56
CA LEU A 155 -37.12 9.18 4.11
C LEU A 155 -36.10 8.74 5.16
N ILE A 156 -34.80 8.93 4.92
CA ILE A 156 -33.78 8.56 5.92
C ILE A 156 -33.86 9.44 7.16
N HIS A 157 -34.14 10.74 6.99
CA HIS A 157 -34.33 11.65 8.11
C HIS A 157 -35.56 11.28 8.96
N LEU A 158 -36.65 10.91 8.32
CA LEU A 158 -37.89 10.44 8.95
C LEU A 158 -37.66 9.11 9.69
N TYR A 159 -36.94 8.16 9.05
CA TYR A 159 -36.56 6.88 9.64
C TYR A 159 -35.71 7.07 10.89
N TRP A 160 -34.65 7.91 10.84
CA TRP A 160 -33.82 8.21 12.01
C TRP A 160 -34.61 8.91 13.11
N ARG A 161 -35.52 9.84 12.78
CA ARG A 161 -36.38 10.51 13.73
C ARG A 161 -37.33 9.53 14.43
N TRP A 162 -37.88 8.57 13.69
CA TRP A 162 -38.74 7.53 14.24
C TRP A 162 -37.96 6.53 15.12
N LEU A 163 -36.75 6.12 14.70
CA LEU A 163 -35.89 5.21 15.45
C LEU A 163 -35.37 5.83 16.75
N TYR A 164 -35.04 7.13 16.73
CA TYR A 164 -34.59 7.87 17.92
C TYR A 164 -35.71 8.00 18.98
N GLN A 165 -36.96 7.96 18.56
CA GLN A 165 -38.10 7.94 19.46
C GLN A 165 -38.40 6.54 20.05
N ALA A 166 -37.90 5.48 19.40
CA ALA A 166 -38.34 4.11 19.69
C ALA A 166 -37.41 3.32 20.63
N LYS A 167 -36.09 3.57 20.77
CA LYS A 167 -35.24 2.82 21.70
C LYS A 167 -33.83 3.36 21.90
N HIS A 168 -33.39 3.30 23.14
CA HIS A 168 -32.10 3.74 23.68
C HIS A 168 -30.93 2.71 23.52
N ASP A 169 -31.15 1.54 22.93
CA ASP A 169 -30.16 0.45 22.93
C ASP A 169 -30.13 -0.33 21.60
N VAL A 170 -29.62 0.25 20.55
CA VAL A 170 -29.17 -0.57 19.41
C VAL A 170 -27.69 -0.27 19.18
N GLY A 171 -26.88 -1.32 19.37
CA GLY A 171 -25.43 -1.24 19.27
C GLY A 171 -24.94 -0.49 18.02
N ILE A 172 -24.13 0.50 18.26
CA ILE A 172 -23.62 1.53 17.34
C ILE A 172 -22.86 0.92 16.12
N THR A 173 -22.52 -0.36 16.17
CA THR A 173 -21.65 -1.03 15.19
C THR A 173 -22.30 -1.33 13.84
N ARG A 174 -23.63 -1.48 13.76
CA ARG A 174 -24.32 -1.83 12.49
C ARG A 174 -24.93 -0.65 11.72
N ALA A 175 -25.02 0.50 12.36
CA ALA A 175 -25.62 1.71 11.78
C ALA A 175 -24.90 2.23 10.50
N PRO A 176 -23.58 2.27 10.41
CA PRO A 176 -22.90 2.78 9.24
C PRO A 176 -23.15 1.92 7.99
N LEU A 177 -23.20 0.61 8.15
CA LEU A 177 -23.38 -0.32 7.02
C LEU A 177 -24.76 -0.18 6.37
N LEU A 178 -25.81 -0.08 7.17
CA LEU A 178 -27.17 0.17 6.68
C LEU A 178 -27.27 1.51 5.97
N TYR A 179 -26.60 2.53 6.46
CA TYR A 179 -26.55 3.84 5.83
C TYR A 179 -25.88 3.80 4.46
N TYR A 180 -24.72 3.15 4.32
CA TYR A 180 -24.02 3.04 3.04
C TYR A 180 -24.76 2.16 2.04
N SER A 181 -25.38 1.05 2.47
CA SER A 181 -26.19 0.20 1.59
C SER A 181 -27.42 0.95 1.06
N TYR A 182 -28.10 1.71 1.91
CA TYR A 182 -29.20 2.58 1.50
C TYR A 182 -28.76 3.63 0.47
N ARG A 183 -27.62 4.27 0.70
CA ARG A 183 -27.07 5.28 -0.22
C ARG A 183 -26.69 4.69 -1.57
N LEU A 184 -26.13 3.48 -1.59
CA LEU A 184 -25.81 2.75 -2.81
C LEU A 184 -27.09 2.40 -3.58
N THR A 185 -28.10 1.86 -2.90
CA THR A 185 -29.41 1.54 -3.49
C THR A 185 -30.08 2.78 -4.07
N THR A 186 -30.03 3.90 -3.36
CA THR A 186 -30.56 5.18 -3.85
C THR A 186 -29.82 5.64 -5.13
N ALA A 187 -28.50 5.51 -5.18
CA ALA A 187 -27.73 5.87 -6.37
C ALA A 187 -28.12 5.00 -7.58
N ILE A 188 -28.30 3.70 -7.39
CA ILE A 188 -28.76 2.78 -8.44
C ILE A 188 -30.15 3.17 -8.95
N ILE A 189 -31.09 3.51 -8.05
CA ILE A 189 -32.45 3.95 -8.39
C ILE A 189 -32.39 5.25 -9.20
N ILE A 190 -31.56 6.21 -8.83
CA ILE A 190 -31.39 7.48 -9.56
C ILE A 190 -30.88 7.21 -10.98
N VAL A 191 -29.84 6.38 -11.14
CA VAL A 191 -29.30 6.01 -12.46
C VAL A 191 -30.38 5.35 -13.31
N PHE A 192 -31.10 4.39 -12.75
CA PHE A 192 -32.19 3.72 -13.47
C PHE A 192 -33.31 4.68 -13.88
N ALA A 193 -33.68 5.61 -13.00
CA ALA A 193 -34.69 6.62 -13.30
C ALA A 193 -34.27 7.57 -14.43
N ILE A 194 -32.99 7.99 -14.45
CA ILE A 194 -32.43 8.80 -15.54
C ILE A 194 -32.47 8.06 -16.87
N LEU A 195 -32.09 6.78 -16.91
CA LEU A 195 -32.18 5.95 -18.11
C LEU A 195 -33.64 5.79 -18.57
N MET A 196 -34.58 5.63 -17.63
CA MET A 196 -35.97 5.52 -17.90
C MET A 196 -36.55 6.80 -18.51
N VAL A 197 -36.10 7.98 -18.05
CA VAL A 197 -36.45 9.27 -18.64
C VAL A 197 -35.98 9.36 -20.09
N PHE A 198 -34.73 8.98 -20.39
CA PHE A 198 -34.18 8.98 -21.75
C PHE A 198 -34.97 8.00 -22.67
N TYR A 199 -35.31 6.82 -22.14
CA TYR A 199 -36.10 5.83 -22.87
C TYR A 199 -37.51 6.33 -23.20
N ILE A 200 -38.27 6.87 -22.22
CA ILE A 200 -39.64 7.36 -22.41
C ILE A 200 -39.67 8.55 -23.37
N ARG A 201 -38.64 9.41 -23.34
CA ARG A 201 -38.52 10.57 -24.25
C ARG A 201 -38.06 10.18 -25.66
N GLY A 202 -37.67 8.91 -25.89
CA GLY A 202 -37.21 8.42 -27.18
C GLY A 202 -35.83 9.00 -27.59
N ASP A 203 -35.05 9.53 -26.66
CA ASP A 203 -33.74 10.12 -26.95
C ASP A 203 -32.69 9.04 -26.97
N VAL A 204 -32.60 8.32 -28.09
CA VAL A 204 -31.68 7.18 -28.28
C VAL A 204 -30.21 7.60 -28.10
N LEU A 205 -29.84 8.83 -28.49
CA LEU A 205 -28.49 9.31 -28.38
C LEU A 205 -28.05 9.48 -26.91
N LEU A 206 -28.88 10.12 -26.07
CA LEU A 206 -28.57 10.28 -24.64
C LEU A 206 -28.64 8.94 -23.92
N LEU A 207 -29.53 8.04 -24.31
CA LEU A 207 -29.60 6.69 -23.76
C LEU A 207 -28.35 5.89 -24.07
N THR A 208 -27.90 5.84 -25.34
CA THR A 208 -26.70 5.10 -25.73
C THR A 208 -25.45 5.67 -25.10
N LEU A 209 -25.29 7.00 -25.07
CA LEU A 209 -24.15 7.65 -24.40
C LEU A 209 -24.10 7.31 -22.92
N SER A 210 -25.26 7.31 -22.24
CA SER A 210 -25.36 6.97 -20.82
C SER A 210 -25.04 5.49 -20.58
N LEU A 211 -25.46 4.58 -21.46
CA LEU A 211 -25.12 3.16 -21.38
C LEU A 211 -23.61 2.92 -21.59
N ILE A 212 -22.99 3.62 -22.54
CA ILE A 212 -21.54 3.55 -22.76
C ILE A 212 -20.78 4.06 -21.52
N ALA A 213 -21.21 5.20 -20.95
CA ALA A 213 -20.63 5.73 -19.73
C ALA A 213 -20.77 4.76 -18.53
N LEU A 214 -21.95 4.13 -18.39
CA LEU A 214 -22.20 3.10 -17.38
C LEU A 214 -21.32 1.85 -17.59
N ALA A 215 -21.18 1.38 -18.83
CA ALA A 215 -20.32 0.25 -19.16
C ALA A 215 -18.86 0.55 -18.83
N GLY A 216 -18.36 1.75 -19.19
CA GLY A 216 -17.02 2.21 -18.83
C GLY A 216 -16.82 2.29 -17.33
N GLY A 217 -17.80 2.85 -16.60
CA GLY A 217 -17.81 2.87 -15.14
C GLY A 217 -17.80 1.48 -14.51
N ALA A 218 -18.62 0.55 -15.04
CA ALA A 218 -18.66 -0.84 -14.57
C ALA A 218 -17.34 -1.58 -14.81
N LEU A 219 -16.68 -1.35 -15.94
CA LEU A 219 -15.34 -1.90 -16.22
C LEU A 219 -14.29 -1.38 -15.22
N THR A 220 -14.31 -0.10 -14.91
CA THR A 220 -13.42 0.50 -13.91
C THR A 220 -13.70 -0.06 -12.51
N LEU A 221 -14.96 -0.19 -12.13
CA LEU A 221 -15.39 -0.80 -10.86
C LEU A 221 -14.95 -2.26 -10.75
N ARG A 222 -14.98 -3.02 -11.84
CA ARG A 222 -14.55 -4.43 -11.86
C ARG A 222 -13.10 -4.60 -11.40
N GLN A 223 -12.22 -3.65 -11.68
CA GLN A 223 -10.82 -3.71 -11.27
C GLN A 223 -10.61 -3.27 -9.80
N THR A 224 -11.40 -2.32 -9.33
CA THR A 224 -11.25 -1.74 -7.98
C THR A 224 -12.10 -2.44 -6.92
N LEU A 225 -13.26 -2.99 -7.30
CA LEU A 225 -14.23 -3.62 -6.40
C LEU A 225 -13.65 -4.77 -5.57
N PRO A 226 -12.80 -5.69 -6.09
CA PRO A 226 -12.22 -6.77 -5.29
C PRO A 226 -11.40 -6.27 -4.11
N ARG A 227 -10.63 -5.20 -4.31
CA ARG A 227 -9.82 -4.57 -3.26
C ARG A 227 -10.71 -4.02 -2.14
N TYR A 228 -11.71 -3.22 -2.48
CA TYR A 228 -12.65 -2.67 -1.48
C TYR A 228 -13.50 -3.76 -0.83
N ALA A 229 -13.87 -4.81 -1.57
CA ALA A 229 -14.60 -5.94 -1.00
C ALA A 229 -13.77 -6.70 0.07
N ALA A 230 -12.45 -6.81 -0.11
CA ALA A 230 -11.56 -7.40 0.88
C ALA A 230 -11.48 -6.52 2.14
N GLU A 231 -11.31 -5.21 1.99
CA GLU A 231 -11.30 -4.26 3.10
C GLU A 231 -12.64 -4.24 3.87
N ILE A 232 -13.77 -4.28 3.14
CA ILE A 232 -15.11 -4.36 3.75
C ILE A 232 -15.28 -5.66 4.54
N ARG A 233 -14.80 -6.81 4.03
CA ARG A 233 -14.85 -8.08 4.77
C ARG A 233 -14.06 -8.01 6.08
N LEU A 234 -12.90 -7.36 6.09
CA LEU A 234 -12.14 -7.11 7.31
C LEU A 234 -12.93 -6.28 8.32
N LEU A 235 -13.50 -5.14 7.88
CA LEU A 235 -14.33 -4.27 8.75
C LEU A 235 -15.57 -4.98 9.31
N LEU A 236 -16.09 -5.97 8.60
CA LEU A 236 -17.21 -6.80 9.04
C LEU A 236 -16.81 -7.94 9.99
N GLY A 237 -15.52 -8.09 10.31
CA GLY A 237 -15.01 -9.18 11.14
C GLY A 237 -15.07 -10.56 10.48
N VAL A 238 -15.24 -10.63 9.14
CA VAL A 238 -15.27 -11.89 8.36
C VAL A 238 -13.93 -12.15 7.70
N GLY A 239 -12.96 -11.24 7.86
CA GLY A 239 -11.62 -11.33 7.29
C GLY A 239 -10.68 -12.25 8.07
N PRO A 240 -9.42 -12.37 7.62
CA PRO A 240 -8.38 -13.17 8.28
C PRO A 240 -7.86 -12.54 9.59
N VAL A 241 -8.19 -11.27 9.84
CA VAL A 241 -7.81 -10.53 11.05
C VAL A 241 -9.07 -10.07 11.77
N ARG A 242 -9.09 -10.21 13.11
CA ARG A 242 -10.19 -9.76 13.97
C ARG A 242 -9.67 -8.89 15.12
N GLU A 243 -10.54 -8.05 15.65
CA GLU A 243 -10.26 -7.27 16.85
C GLU A 243 -10.04 -8.19 18.05
N ASP A 244 -9.24 -7.74 19.01
CA ASP A 244 -8.83 -8.46 20.23
C ASP A 244 -8.01 -9.74 19.97
N GLU A 245 -7.63 -10.04 18.73
CA GLU A 245 -6.78 -11.17 18.40
C GLU A 245 -5.31 -10.76 18.26
N ARG A 246 -4.43 -11.76 18.39
CA ARG A 246 -2.99 -11.63 18.27
C ARG A 246 -2.54 -11.77 16.83
N ILE A 247 -1.70 -10.84 16.39
CA ILE A 247 -0.91 -10.90 15.16
C ILE A 247 0.58 -10.80 15.48
N ILE A 248 1.42 -11.26 14.57
CA ILE A 248 2.87 -11.17 14.70
C ILE A 248 3.40 -10.34 13.53
N ILE A 249 4.10 -9.27 13.85
CA ILE A 249 4.73 -8.39 12.87
C ILE A 249 6.22 -8.36 13.18
N GLU A 250 7.05 -8.78 12.21
CA GLU A 250 8.51 -8.88 12.38
C GLU A 250 8.95 -9.60 13.66
N GLY A 251 8.24 -10.66 14.04
CA GLY A 251 8.54 -11.44 15.25
C GLY A 251 8.00 -10.84 16.55
N VAL A 252 7.47 -9.62 16.54
CA VAL A 252 6.86 -8.97 17.70
C VAL A 252 5.35 -9.22 17.70
N PRO A 253 4.77 -9.70 18.80
CA PRO A 253 3.33 -9.90 18.91
C PRO A 253 2.60 -8.60 19.21
N PHE A 254 1.45 -8.41 18.56
CA PHE A 254 0.54 -7.28 18.80
C PHE A 254 -0.89 -7.75 18.94
N THR A 255 -1.68 -7.03 19.71
CA THR A 255 -3.14 -7.13 19.74
C THR A 255 -3.72 -6.15 18.73
N VAL A 256 -4.72 -6.57 17.99
CA VAL A 256 -5.53 -5.71 17.12
C VAL A 256 -6.52 -4.96 18.01
N ASP A 257 -6.24 -3.70 18.33
CA ASP A 257 -7.05 -2.87 19.23
C ASP A 257 -8.34 -2.39 18.55
N SER A 258 -8.22 -1.99 17.26
CA SER A 258 -9.38 -1.60 16.46
C SER A 258 -9.11 -1.79 14.98
N LEU A 259 -10.12 -2.32 14.26
CA LEU A 259 -10.14 -2.44 12.81
C LEU A 259 -10.90 -1.24 12.22
N SER A 260 -10.17 -0.33 11.57
CA SER A 260 -10.71 0.81 10.86
C SER A 260 -9.87 1.09 9.61
N ILE A 261 -10.06 2.21 8.93
CA ILE A 261 -9.23 2.61 7.78
C ILE A 261 -7.73 2.53 8.13
N PHE A 262 -7.37 2.86 9.37
CA PHE A 262 -6.07 2.61 9.96
C PHE A 262 -6.25 1.73 11.20
N THR A 263 -5.82 0.50 11.10
CA THR A 263 -5.84 -0.47 12.21
C THR A 263 -4.83 -0.06 13.28
N ILE A 264 -5.25 -0.06 14.53
CA ILE A 264 -4.38 0.22 15.68
C ILE A 264 -3.92 -1.11 16.27
N LEU A 265 -2.61 -1.25 16.40
CA LEU A 265 -1.93 -2.42 16.92
C LEU A 265 -1.18 -2.04 18.20
N ARG A 266 -1.40 -2.78 19.27
CA ARG A 266 -0.74 -2.56 20.58
C ARG A 266 -0.14 -3.85 21.10
N ASN A 267 0.96 -3.72 21.81
CA ASN A 267 1.41 -4.77 22.71
C ASN A 267 1.20 -4.31 24.15
N PRO A 268 0.56 -5.11 25.03
CA PRO A 268 0.26 -4.70 26.41
C PRO A 268 1.50 -4.36 27.24
N LEU A 269 2.68 -4.88 26.87
CA LEU A 269 3.92 -4.71 27.62
C LEU A 269 4.90 -3.73 26.94
N LEU A 270 4.57 -3.17 25.79
CA LEU A 270 5.40 -2.19 25.07
C LEU A 270 4.74 -0.81 25.06
N GLU A 271 5.54 0.22 25.25
CA GLU A 271 5.07 1.60 25.14
C GLU A 271 4.85 1.97 23.68
N GLY A 272 3.67 2.54 23.36
CA GLY A 272 3.31 2.99 22.03
C GLY A 272 2.28 2.12 21.32
N PHE A 273 1.99 2.46 20.06
CA PHE A 273 1.09 1.72 19.18
C PHE A 273 1.48 1.93 17.71
N ILE A 274 1.18 0.98 16.87
CA ILE A 274 1.37 1.07 15.42
C ILE A 274 0.03 1.39 14.77
N ARG A 275 0.05 2.29 13.77
CA ARG A 275 -1.07 2.51 12.86
C ARG A 275 -0.72 1.90 11.51
N MET A 276 -1.51 0.94 11.10
CA MET A 276 -1.31 0.22 9.84
C MET A 276 -2.53 0.38 8.94
N PRO A 277 -2.36 0.71 7.64
CA PRO A 277 -3.47 0.78 6.71
C PRO A 277 -4.23 -0.55 6.63
N LEU A 278 -5.57 -0.48 6.52
CA LEU A 278 -6.41 -1.68 6.54
C LEU A 278 -6.08 -2.69 5.43
N HIS A 279 -5.64 -2.22 4.26
CA HIS A 279 -5.30 -3.11 3.16
C HIS A 279 -4.13 -4.05 3.47
N GLU A 280 -3.17 -3.62 4.31
CA GLU A 280 -2.05 -4.46 4.74
C GLU A 280 -2.50 -5.60 5.66
N MET A 281 -3.61 -5.42 6.36
CA MET A 281 -4.20 -6.47 7.21
C MET A 281 -4.73 -7.68 6.43
N ASN A 282 -5.03 -7.51 5.12
CA ASN A 282 -5.51 -8.62 4.30
C ASN A 282 -4.47 -9.75 4.11
N GLU A 283 -3.20 -9.43 4.24
CA GLU A 283 -2.09 -10.38 4.08
C GLU A 283 -1.67 -11.01 5.41
N MET A 284 -2.27 -10.56 6.52
CA MET A 284 -1.98 -11.04 7.86
C MET A 284 -3.04 -12.01 8.35
N ILE A 285 -2.66 -12.82 9.33
CA ILE A 285 -3.57 -13.77 9.99
C ILE A 285 -3.51 -13.48 11.48
N SER A 286 -4.67 -13.22 12.09
CA SER A 286 -4.80 -13.13 13.53
C SER A 286 -5.29 -14.45 14.12
N ARG A 287 -5.04 -14.65 15.41
CA ARG A 287 -5.54 -15.76 16.18
C ARG A 287 -5.86 -15.38 17.63
N PRO A 288 -6.82 -16.05 18.26
CA PRO A 288 -7.06 -15.86 19.69
C PRO A 288 -5.83 -16.31 20.50
N ALA A 289 -5.42 -15.51 21.48
CA ALA A 289 -4.27 -15.79 22.35
C ALA A 289 -4.50 -15.33 23.80
N PRO A 290 -5.53 -15.84 24.49
CA PRO A 290 -5.96 -15.28 25.77
C PRO A 290 -4.94 -15.43 26.90
N ASN A 291 -4.04 -16.43 26.86
CA ASN A 291 -3.09 -16.75 27.94
C ASN A 291 -1.64 -16.78 27.46
N GLU A 292 -1.32 -16.16 26.34
CA GLU A 292 0.04 -16.17 25.82
C GLU A 292 0.87 -14.99 26.33
N ILE A 293 2.17 -15.23 26.44
CA ILE A 293 3.12 -14.19 26.82
C ILE A 293 3.24 -13.18 25.68
N TRP A 294 3.04 -11.90 26.01
CA TRP A 294 3.11 -10.81 25.03
C TRP A 294 4.54 -10.29 24.81
N PHE A 295 5.37 -10.42 25.85
CA PHE A 295 6.78 -10.02 25.77
C PHE A 295 7.58 -10.81 26.82
N PRO A 296 8.85 -11.17 26.58
CA PRO A 296 9.63 -12.04 27.48
C PRO A 296 10.00 -11.40 28.81
N CYS A 297 9.84 -10.09 28.97
CA CYS A 297 10.18 -9.37 30.20
C CYS A 297 9.31 -8.12 30.37
N GLN A 298 9.42 -7.51 31.57
CA GLN A 298 8.78 -6.27 31.93
C GLN A 298 9.81 -5.25 32.36
N LYS A 299 9.41 -3.98 32.40
CA LYS A 299 10.24 -2.89 32.95
C LYS A 299 10.66 -3.22 34.38
N GLY A 300 11.96 -3.13 34.66
CA GLY A 300 12.54 -3.44 35.95
C GLY A 300 13.13 -4.85 36.04
N ASP A 301 12.77 -5.77 35.14
CA ASP A 301 13.29 -7.13 35.14
C ASP A 301 14.79 -7.16 34.85
N TYR A 302 15.46 -8.14 35.43
CA TYR A 302 16.83 -8.50 35.11
C TYR A 302 16.81 -9.66 34.10
N VAL A 303 17.46 -9.46 32.98
CA VAL A 303 17.56 -10.45 31.90
C VAL A 303 19.01 -10.76 31.61
N LEU A 304 19.27 -12.00 31.22
CA LEU A 304 20.58 -12.40 30.70
C LEU A 304 20.50 -12.35 29.19
N LEU A 305 21.31 -11.50 28.59
CA LEU A 305 21.45 -11.36 27.14
C LEU A 305 22.20 -12.55 26.54
N ALA A 306 22.11 -12.75 25.22
CA ALA A 306 22.80 -13.85 24.53
C ALA A 306 24.31 -13.81 24.68
N ASN A 307 24.92 -12.63 24.87
CA ASN A 307 26.35 -12.44 25.13
C ASN A 307 26.76 -12.75 26.58
N GLY A 308 25.84 -13.21 27.43
CA GLY A 308 26.07 -13.51 28.84
C GLY A 308 26.04 -12.29 29.80
N ASN A 309 25.78 -11.12 29.29
CA ASN A 309 25.67 -9.92 30.14
C ASN A 309 24.32 -9.86 30.86
N LEU A 310 24.40 -9.59 32.17
CA LEU A 310 23.23 -9.26 32.97
C LEU A 310 22.81 -7.83 32.66
N ALA A 311 21.55 -7.65 32.31
CA ALA A 311 20.96 -6.37 31.94
C ALA A 311 19.65 -6.13 32.73
N LYS A 312 19.43 -4.90 33.20
CA LYS A 312 18.18 -4.46 33.78
C LYS A 312 17.36 -3.74 32.73
N VAL A 313 16.13 -4.14 32.52
CA VAL A 313 15.19 -3.50 31.57
C VAL A 313 14.75 -2.15 32.13
N ILE A 314 15.07 -1.07 31.41
CA ILE A 314 14.73 0.31 31.81
C ILE A 314 13.44 0.75 31.14
N ARG A 315 13.34 0.52 29.83
CA ARG A 315 12.23 0.95 28.99
C ARG A 315 12.00 -0.01 27.86
N GLN A 316 10.72 -0.21 27.50
CA GLN A 316 10.31 -1.09 26.44
C GLN A 316 9.37 -0.33 25.52
N THR A 317 9.82 -0.07 24.29
CA THR A 317 9.00 0.53 23.24
C THR A 317 8.83 -0.47 22.09
N ILE A 318 7.97 -0.16 21.16
CA ILE A 318 7.76 -0.99 19.96
C ILE A 318 9.05 -1.11 19.13
N GLU A 319 9.87 -0.07 19.11
CA GLU A 319 11.05 0.02 18.26
C GLU A 319 12.33 -0.43 18.99
N LEU A 320 12.48 -0.03 20.25
CA LEU A 320 13.71 -0.17 21.02
C LEU A 320 13.44 -0.64 22.45
N ILE A 321 14.32 -1.49 22.94
CA ILE A 321 14.42 -1.87 24.35
C ILE A 321 15.68 -1.21 24.91
N GLU A 322 15.50 -0.42 25.96
CA GLU A 322 16.60 0.19 26.69
C GLU A 322 16.93 -0.67 27.92
N VAL A 323 18.16 -1.12 28.02
CA VAL A 323 18.63 -1.93 29.13
C VAL A 323 19.88 -1.30 29.75
N ALA A 324 20.02 -1.42 31.07
CA ALA A 324 21.25 -1.04 31.77
C ALA A 324 22.15 -2.27 31.95
N VAL A 325 23.34 -2.20 31.42
CA VAL A 325 24.40 -3.19 31.58
C VAL A 325 25.57 -2.52 32.35
N LEU A 326 25.84 -2.93 33.58
CA LEU A 326 26.87 -2.32 34.43
C LEU A 326 26.75 -0.78 34.45
N ASP A 327 25.55 -0.27 34.69
CA ASP A 327 25.17 1.14 34.70
C ASP A 327 25.27 1.89 33.37
N SER A 328 25.69 1.23 32.30
CA SER A 328 25.70 1.79 30.95
C SER A 328 24.34 1.48 30.25
N ILE A 329 23.74 2.48 29.61
CA ILE A 329 22.51 2.28 28.83
C ILE A 329 22.86 1.70 27.47
N MET A 330 22.24 0.58 27.13
CA MET A 330 22.33 -0.08 25.84
C MET A 330 20.94 -0.11 25.22
N GLN A 331 20.84 0.27 23.95
CA GLN A 331 19.60 0.22 23.16
C GLN A 331 19.68 -0.94 22.17
N ILE A 332 18.65 -1.79 22.18
CA ILE A 332 18.53 -2.96 21.30
C ILE A 332 17.19 -2.85 20.57
N ARG A 333 17.16 -3.13 19.27
CA ARG A 333 15.90 -3.19 18.54
C ARG A 333 14.99 -4.24 19.16
N THR A 334 13.70 -3.94 19.30
CA THR A 334 12.72 -4.84 19.95
C THR A 334 12.69 -6.21 19.29
N ARG A 335 12.75 -6.26 17.97
CA ARG A 335 12.87 -7.50 17.20
C ARG A 335 14.11 -8.29 17.58
N ASP A 336 15.28 -7.66 17.53
CA ASP A 336 16.57 -8.32 17.81
C ASP A 336 16.63 -8.83 19.25
N PHE A 337 16.02 -8.10 20.18
CA PHE A 337 15.93 -8.50 21.58
C PHE A 337 15.13 -9.79 21.76
N ILE A 338 14.02 -9.95 21.04
CA ILE A 338 13.20 -11.18 21.05
C ILE A 338 13.95 -12.32 20.36
N GLU A 339 14.55 -12.06 19.18
CA GLU A 339 15.26 -13.07 18.39
C GLU A 339 16.48 -13.64 19.13
N GLN A 340 17.14 -12.86 19.97
CA GLN A 340 18.26 -13.32 20.80
C GLN A 340 17.88 -14.37 21.87
N GLY A 341 16.58 -14.51 22.18
CA GLY A 341 16.12 -15.47 23.19
C GLY A 341 16.64 -15.15 24.59
N VAL A 342 16.39 -13.95 25.08
CA VAL A 342 16.81 -13.49 26.42
C VAL A 342 16.21 -14.35 27.54
N ARG A 343 17.00 -14.60 28.59
CA ARG A 343 16.55 -15.32 29.77
C ARG A 343 16.12 -14.32 30.85
N ASN A 344 14.85 -14.30 31.21
CA ASN A 344 14.35 -13.51 32.31
C ASN A 344 14.70 -14.19 33.64
N LEU A 345 15.49 -13.52 34.48
CA LEU A 345 15.91 -14.02 35.77
C LEU A 345 14.98 -13.62 36.92
N THR A 346 14.16 -12.61 36.68
CA THR A 346 13.26 -12.04 37.71
C THR A 346 11.97 -12.82 37.85
N GLN A 347 11.36 -13.24 36.75
CA GLN A 347 10.00 -13.80 36.75
C GLN A 347 9.89 -15.14 37.48
N GLU A 348 10.70 -16.12 37.10
CA GLU A 348 10.67 -17.47 37.66
C GLU A 348 11.88 -17.77 38.58
N GLY A 349 12.81 -16.85 38.62
CA GLY A 349 14.11 -17.04 39.24
C GLY A 349 15.16 -17.58 38.27
N PHE A 350 16.28 -18.04 38.81
CA PHE A 350 17.41 -18.50 38.00
C PHE A 350 18.18 -19.60 38.70
N GLY A 351 18.77 -20.48 37.92
CA GLY A 351 19.67 -21.52 38.38
C GLY A 351 21.11 -21.20 38.01
N ILE A 352 22.03 -21.47 38.92
CA ILE A 352 23.47 -21.44 38.74
C ILE A 352 24.01 -22.84 38.90
N ALA A 353 24.84 -23.27 37.96
CA ALA A 353 25.58 -24.56 38.06
C ALA A 353 27.06 -24.26 38.21
N CYS A 354 27.65 -24.69 39.32
CA CYS A 354 29.07 -24.54 39.63
C CYS A 354 29.72 -25.92 39.77
N ALA A 355 30.97 -26.02 39.41
CA ALA A 355 31.84 -27.17 39.75
C ALA A 355 32.79 -26.76 40.87
N PHE A 356 33.05 -27.68 41.79
CA PHE A 356 34.04 -27.52 42.85
C PHE A 356 34.76 -28.84 43.07
N GLY A 357 36.08 -28.80 43.22
CA GLY A 357 36.91 -29.97 43.38
C GLY A 357 37.51 -30.08 44.82
N VAL A 358 37.58 -31.28 45.34
CA VAL A 358 38.26 -31.63 46.62
C VAL A 358 39.31 -32.67 46.34
N ASP A 359 40.41 -32.61 47.13
CA ASP A 359 41.54 -33.54 46.92
C ASP A 359 41.21 -34.97 47.20
N TYR A 360 41.88 -35.93 46.50
CA TYR A 360 41.71 -37.38 46.63
C TYR A 360 41.97 -37.92 48.01
N GLN A 361 42.75 -37.25 48.88
CA GLN A 361 42.94 -37.66 50.27
C GLN A 361 41.63 -37.73 51.06
N HIS A 362 40.59 -37.08 50.62
CA HIS A 362 39.22 -37.09 51.20
C HIS A 362 38.27 -38.13 50.58
N GLN A 363 38.80 -39.07 49.79
CA GLN A 363 38.01 -40.09 49.07
C GLN A 363 37.07 -40.86 49.97
N ALA A 364 37.47 -41.22 51.19
CA ALA A 364 36.65 -42.02 52.11
C ALA A 364 35.34 -41.36 52.51
N ILE A 365 35.26 -40.01 52.47
CA ILE A 365 34.09 -39.22 52.88
C ILE A 365 33.41 -38.51 51.70
N SER A 366 33.92 -38.73 50.49
CA SER A 366 33.53 -37.98 49.26
C SER A 366 32.08 -38.12 48.86
N LEU A 367 31.48 -39.30 49.11
CA LEU A 367 30.11 -39.57 48.71
C LEU A 367 29.07 -39.25 49.79
N THR A 368 29.49 -38.99 51.01
CA THR A 368 28.63 -38.78 52.19
C THR A 368 28.82 -37.42 52.82
N MET A 369 29.90 -37.25 53.56
CA MET A 369 30.14 -36.07 54.36
C MET A 369 30.43 -34.80 53.53
N VAL A 370 31.19 -34.93 52.44
CA VAL A 370 31.58 -33.76 51.63
C VAL A 370 30.37 -33.06 51.02
N PRO A 371 29.41 -33.73 50.34
CA PRO A 371 28.23 -33.05 49.78
C PRO A 371 27.39 -32.37 50.88
N GLU A 372 27.18 -33.03 52.01
CA GLU A 372 26.39 -32.52 53.12
C GLU A 372 27.02 -31.26 53.76
N ARG A 373 28.35 -31.30 54.00
CA ARG A 373 29.07 -30.16 54.58
C ARG A 373 29.18 -28.99 53.62
N LEU A 374 29.42 -29.22 52.33
CA LEU A 374 29.38 -28.16 51.31
C LEU A 374 27.98 -27.53 51.25
N LYS A 375 26.90 -28.33 51.26
CA LYS A 375 25.53 -27.86 51.26
C LYS A 375 25.26 -26.97 52.47
N SER A 376 25.58 -27.42 53.69
CA SER A 376 25.38 -26.63 54.93
C SER A 376 26.23 -25.36 54.91
N GLY A 377 27.51 -25.45 54.47
CA GLY A 377 28.38 -24.32 54.40
C GLY A 377 27.90 -23.22 53.41
N ILE A 378 27.33 -23.63 52.30
CA ILE A 378 26.70 -22.68 51.34
C ILE A 378 25.50 -22.01 52.01
N ILE A 379 24.63 -22.76 52.67
CA ILE A 379 23.46 -22.18 53.36
C ILE A 379 23.90 -21.18 54.45
N ASP A 380 24.88 -21.53 55.31
CA ASP A 380 25.40 -20.68 56.33
C ASP A 380 26.02 -19.37 55.75
N TYR A 381 26.75 -19.49 54.65
CA TYR A 381 27.36 -18.36 53.96
C TYR A 381 26.29 -17.38 53.39
N PHE A 382 25.23 -17.93 52.77
CA PHE A 382 24.12 -17.16 52.25
C PHE A 382 23.26 -16.54 53.36
N GLU A 383 23.14 -17.19 54.51
CA GLU A 383 22.45 -16.62 55.68
C GLU A 383 23.19 -15.38 56.22
N ARG A 384 24.51 -15.43 56.37
CA ARG A 384 25.35 -14.29 56.74
C ARG A 384 25.28 -13.14 55.73
N ALA A 385 25.01 -13.47 54.47
CA ALA A 385 24.87 -12.49 53.40
C ALA A 385 23.44 -11.99 53.21
N GLU A 386 22.46 -12.40 54.08
CA GLU A 386 21.05 -12.04 54.04
C GLU A 386 20.33 -12.51 52.73
N LEU A 387 20.83 -13.59 52.09
CA LEU A 387 20.30 -14.14 50.85
C LEU A 387 19.72 -15.53 51.01
N LYS A 388 19.67 -16.12 52.20
CA LYS A 388 19.17 -17.45 52.48
C LYS A 388 17.69 -17.60 52.07
N GLU A 389 16.87 -16.63 52.37
CA GLU A 389 15.43 -16.59 52.03
C GLU A 389 15.20 -16.58 50.51
N GLN A 390 16.18 -16.18 49.74
CA GLN A 390 16.16 -16.13 48.30
C GLN A 390 16.54 -17.47 47.64
N ILE A 391 17.03 -18.45 48.43
CA ILE A 391 17.30 -19.81 47.90
C ILE A 391 15.98 -20.53 47.76
N LYS A 392 15.70 -21.01 46.53
CA LYS A 392 14.56 -21.88 46.22
C LYS A 392 14.91 -23.34 46.37
N ASP A 393 16.11 -23.72 45.92
CA ASP A 393 16.62 -25.08 46.05
C ASP A 393 18.17 -25.08 45.97
N LEU A 394 18.82 -26.04 46.65
CA LEU A 394 20.25 -26.25 46.62
C LEU A 394 20.58 -27.76 46.59
N LEU A 395 21.22 -28.19 45.52
CA LEU A 395 21.70 -29.54 45.35
C LEU A 395 23.21 -29.59 45.22
N VAL A 396 23.87 -30.43 46.00
CA VAL A 396 25.31 -30.65 45.92
C VAL A 396 25.52 -32.15 45.77
N GLU A 397 26.11 -32.54 44.65
CA GLU A 397 26.32 -33.96 44.32
C GLU A 397 27.72 -34.22 43.84
N PHE A 398 28.22 -35.42 44.10
CA PHE A 398 29.42 -35.91 43.48
C PHE A 398 29.20 -36.08 41.98
N ASN A 399 30.06 -35.48 41.18
CA ASN A 399 29.94 -35.49 39.73
C ASN A 399 30.87 -36.53 39.08
N SER A 400 32.13 -36.47 39.39
CA SER A 400 33.15 -37.34 38.77
C SER A 400 34.47 -37.36 39.56
N ALA A 401 35.23 -38.47 39.36
CA ALA A 401 36.62 -38.53 39.76
C ALA A 401 37.47 -37.99 38.59
N GLY A 402 37.93 -36.75 38.69
CA GLY A 402 38.79 -36.09 37.71
C GLY A 402 40.24 -36.50 37.78
N SER A 403 41.10 -35.98 36.89
CA SER A 403 42.52 -36.32 36.85
C SER A 403 43.31 -35.87 38.11
N SER A 404 42.82 -34.85 38.83
CA SER A 404 43.47 -34.29 40.01
C SER A 404 42.52 -33.99 41.15
N SER A 405 41.22 -34.23 40.99
CA SER A 405 40.19 -33.85 41.96
C SER A 405 39.02 -34.78 41.97
N LEU A 406 38.33 -34.82 43.09
CA LEU A 406 37.01 -35.35 43.26
C LEU A 406 36.03 -34.19 43.01
N ASP A 407 35.33 -34.23 41.88
CA ASP A 407 34.54 -33.11 41.41
C ASP A 407 33.10 -33.20 41.90
N TYR A 408 32.59 -32.08 42.40
CA TYR A 408 31.20 -31.93 42.83
C TYR A 408 30.50 -30.95 41.93
N ARG A 409 29.23 -31.23 41.62
CA ARG A 409 28.33 -30.33 40.90
C ARG A 409 27.37 -29.72 41.89
N ILE A 410 27.31 -28.40 41.86
CA ILE A 410 26.48 -27.59 42.75
C ILE A 410 25.44 -26.88 41.89
N TYR A 411 24.17 -27.18 42.12
CA TYR A 411 23.05 -26.50 41.51
C TYR A 411 22.35 -25.65 42.56
N LEU A 412 22.39 -24.35 42.37
CA LEU A 412 21.71 -23.38 43.25
C LEU A 412 20.62 -22.69 42.46
N ILE A 413 19.39 -22.83 42.91
CA ILE A 413 18.22 -22.21 42.33
C ILE A 413 17.82 -21.05 43.24
N MET A 414 17.77 -19.83 42.67
CA MET A 414 17.46 -18.60 43.37
C MET A 414 16.09 -18.07 42.95
N LYS A 415 15.39 -17.38 43.86
CA LYS A 415 14.18 -16.60 43.53
C LYS A 415 14.56 -15.39 42.69
N GLY A 416 13.58 -14.86 41.91
CA GLY A 416 13.77 -13.73 41.02
C GLY A 416 14.20 -12.43 41.68
N GLU A 417 13.88 -12.25 42.97
CA GLU A 417 14.27 -11.09 43.76
C GLU A 417 15.80 -10.95 43.92
N ALA A 418 16.53 -12.07 43.79
CA ALA A 418 17.98 -12.10 43.82
C ALA A 418 18.65 -11.86 42.44
N ALA A 419 17.85 -11.60 41.39
CA ALA A 419 18.37 -11.48 40.01
C ALA A 419 19.44 -10.38 39.86
N ASN A 420 19.31 -9.29 40.60
CA ASN A 420 20.33 -8.22 40.61
C ASN A 420 21.72 -8.69 41.11
N ALA A 421 21.76 -9.75 41.93
CA ALA A 421 22.95 -10.32 42.52
C ALA A 421 23.52 -11.50 41.72
N TYR A 422 23.03 -11.77 40.49
CA TYR A 422 23.40 -12.96 39.67
C TYR A 422 24.90 -13.27 39.67
N TYR A 423 25.73 -12.31 39.29
CA TYR A 423 27.22 -12.49 39.31
C TYR A 423 27.80 -12.63 40.72
N ARG A 424 27.21 -11.97 41.72
CA ARG A 424 27.62 -12.09 43.12
C ARG A 424 27.32 -13.47 43.67
N VAL A 425 26.11 -13.97 43.41
CA VAL A 425 25.69 -15.30 43.85
C VAL A 425 26.60 -16.41 43.34
N GLN A 426 27.02 -16.32 42.04
CA GLN A 426 27.91 -17.28 41.46
C GLN A 426 29.28 -17.32 42.17
N ARG A 427 29.83 -16.15 42.53
CA ARG A 427 31.07 -16.05 43.32
C ARG A 427 30.90 -16.52 44.75
N MET A 428 29.77 -16.21 45.38
CA MET A 428 29.45 -16.60 46.75
C MET A 428 29.42 -18.13 46.93
N VAL A 429 28.92 -18.88 45.95
CA VAL A 429 28.96 -20.36 45.98
C VAL A 429 30.40 -20.86 46.07
N GLN A 430 31.28 -20.32 45.22
CA GLN A 430 32.70 -20.72 45.26
C GLN A 430 33.38 -20.31 46.58
N GLN A 431 33.10 -19.12 47.07
CA GLN A 431 33.65 -18.63 48.36
C GLN A 431 33.18 -19.51 49.53
N ALA A 432 31.89 -19.86 49.55
CA ALA A 432 31.33 -20.74 50.57
C ALA A 432 31.97 -22.14 50.59
N CYS A 433 32.24 -22.67 49.37
CA CYS A 433 32.94 -23.98 49.27
C CYS A 433 34.35 -23.91 49.78
N VAL A 434 35.11 -22.86 49.45
CA VAL A 434 36.51 -22.65 49.96
C VAL A 434 36.49 -22.47 51.47
N GLU A 435 35.55 -21.66 52.01
CA GLU A 435 35.42 -21.45 53.45
C GLU A 435 35.07 -22.76 54.19
N THR A 436 34.23 -23.59 53.60
CA THR A 436 33.86 -24.89 54.12
C THR A 436 35.09 -25.82 54.15
N CYS A 437 35.85 -25.88 53.06
CA CYS A 437 37.12 -26.66 53.04
C CYS A 437 38.08 -26.22 54.14
N ASN A 438 38.25 -24.92 54.31
CA ASN A 438 39.12 -24.36 55.37
C ASN A 438 38.64 -24.74 56.78
N ARG A 439 37.31 -24.71 57.00
CA ARG A 439 36.69 -25.10 58.28
C ARG A 439 36.81 -26.56 58.61
N GLU A 440 36.63 -27.43 57.59
CA GLU A 440 36.72 -28.87 57.75
C GLU A 440 38.16 -29.40 57.60
N GLY A 441 39.14 -28.56 57.30
CA GLY A 441 40.53 -28.99 57.07
C GLY A 441 40.75 -29.73 55.77
N TRP A 442 39.87 -29.50 54.76
CA TRP A 442 39.97 -30.18 53.48
C TRP A 442 40.91 -29.45 52.54
N VAL A 443 41.66 -30.23 51.76
CA VAL A 443 42.60 -29.70 50.80
C VAL A 443 41.91 -29.46 49.44
N ILE A 444 42.09 -28.29 48.89
CA ILE A 444 41.68 -27.97 47.54
C ILE A 444 42.81 -28.41 46.59
N PRO A 445 42.52 -29.27 45.59
CA PRO A 445 43.55 -29.89 44.78
C PRO A 445 44.27 -28.92 43.87
N PHE A 446 45.57 -29.17 43.69
CA PHE A 446 46.39 -28.56 42.65
C PHE A 446 46.45 -29.54 41.45
N THR A 447 46.79 -29.03 40.28
CA THR A 447 47.12 -29.86 39.13
C THR A 447 48.30 -30.76 39.48
N GLN A 448 48.06 -32.08 39.54
CA GLN A 448 49.10 -33.06 39.85
C GLN A 448 49.70 -33.58 38.55
N VAL A 449 51.03 -33.62 38.50
CA VAL A 449 51.80 -34.20 37.39
C VAL A 449 52.64 -35.34 37.94
N THR A 450 52.34 -36.55 37.49
CA THR A 450 53.18 -37.72 37.82
C THR A 450 54.28 -37.83 36.78
N LEU A 451 55.54 -37.68 37.23
CA LEU A 451 56.68 -37.87 36.37
C LEU A 451 57.20 -39.30 36.53
N HIS A 452 57.06 -40.10 35.46
CA HIS A 452 57.74 -41.38 35.36
C HIS A 452 59.14 -41.21 34.80
N SER A 453 60.18 -41.36 35.64
CA SER A 453 61.57 -41.47 35.16
C SER A 453 61.77 -42.86 34.57
N ALA A 454 62.06 -42.96 33.30
CA ALA A 454 62.51 -44.22 32.72
C ALA A 454 63.92 -44.46 33.27
N ASP A 455 64.12 -45.55 34.05
CA ASP A 455 65.41 -46.03 34.44
C ASP A 455 66.24 -46.38 33.19
N VAL A 456 67.23 -45.55 32.91
CA VAL A 456 68.20 -45.74 31.79
C VAL A 456 69.27 -46.73 32.18
N SER A 457 69.10 -47.63 33.19
CA SER A 457 70.05 -48.58 33.69
C SER A 457 69.99 -49.98 33.07
N ASN A 458 69.75 -50.10 31.76
CA ASN A 458 70.00 -51.35 31.02
C ASN A 458 70.44 -51.06 29.58
N LYS A 459 71.71 -50.53 29.51
CA LYS A 459 72.45 -50.66 28.27
C LYS A 459 73.20 -52.01 28.36
N PRO A 460 72.91 -53.04 27.55
CA PRO A 460 73.76 -54.21 27.49
C PRO A 460 75.15 -53.74 26.94
N GLU A 461 76.19 -53.94 27.74
CA GLU A 461 77.59 -53.92 27.24
C GLU A 461 77.73 -55.01 26.19
N ASN A 462 77.84 -54.68 24.94
CA ASN A 462 78.30 -55.55 23.89
C ASN A 462 79.81 -55.65 24.02
N PRO A 463 80.40 -56.80 24.27
CA PRO A 463 81.83 -56.98 24.09
C PRO A 463 82.13 -57.04 22.59
N ILE A 464 82.95 -56.07 22.18
CA ILE A 464 83.54 -56.09 20.82
C ILE A 464 84.78 -57.01 20.89
N PRO A 465 85.02 -57.93 19.92
CA PRO A 465 86.13 -58.82 19.83
C PRO A 465 87.48 -58.14 19.48
#